data_2c3b0830fdd78232e6195bd0f8fc893b
#
_entry.id   2c3b0830fdd78232e6195bd0f8fc893b
#
_cell.length_a   1.000
_cell.length_b   1.000
_cell.length_c   1.000
_cell.angle_alpha   90.00
_cell.angle_beta   90.00
_cell.angle_gamma   90.00
#
_symmetry.space_group_name_H-M   'P 1'
#
loop_
_entity.id
_entity.type
_entity.pdbx_description
1 polymer ?
#
loop_
_entity_poly.entity_id
_entity_poly.type
_entity_poly.pdbx_seq_one_letter_code
_entity_poly.pdbx_strand_id
1 'polypeptide(L)'
;MFVTYVDSMGDDKRIAQAARVSTGNDDSDRPYEGLVRRLWSDQHTSTFEHNTLTVMAEVPIFVAREWMRSRTFAYNEISARYTEMEPVFYIPSEDRPLVQTGKAMDYRREAGDSGQFNRTHAAHCLQASAAWDWYQSMIEEGIAREVARNVLPVSLYTRFYATANLRNWLHFIKLRADPTALWEIREAAKQVVDIVADRWPTAWEAYFEKAEQL
;
A
#
# COMPACT_ATOMS: atom_id res chain seq x y z
N MET A 1 8.16 1.53 7.61
CA MET A 1 6.80 1.44 7.01
C MET A 1 6.17 0.16 7.47
N PHE A 2 4.90 0.22 7.89
CA PHE A 2 4.18 -0.93 8.42
C PHE A 2 2.79 -0.98 7.81
N VAL A 3 2.35 -2.20 7.50
CA VAL A 3 0.98 -2.49 7.11
C VAL A 3 0.45 -3.57 8.04
N THR A 4 -0.59 -3.25 8.77
CA THR A 4 -1.16 -4.14 9.78
C THR A 4 -2.56 -4.56 9.36
N TYR A 5 -2.84 -5.86 9.44
CA TYR A 5 -4.20 -6.37 9.29
C TYR A 5 -5.12 -5.80 10.37
N VAL A 6 -6.29 -5.33 9.96
CA VAL A 6 -7.32 -4.82 10.88
C VAL A 6 -8.52 -5.76 10.91
N ASP A 7 -9.11 -6.03 9.74
CA ASP A 7 -10.30 -6.87 9.63
C ASP A 7 -10.49 -7.36 8.19
N SER A 8 -11.22 -8.46 8.04
CA SER A 8 -11.62 -8.95 6.72
C SER A 8 -12.98 -9.64 6.77
N MET A 9 -13.70 -9.59 5.66
CA MET A 9 -14.95 -10.30 5.47
C MET A 9 -14.79 -11.29 4.31
N GLY A 10 -15.28 -12.52 4.53
CA GLY A 10 -15.26 -13.58 3.53
C GLY A 10 -13.95 -14.37 3.51
N ASP A 11 -13.94 -15.38 2.67
CA ASP A 11 -12.85 -16.34 2.44
C ASP A 11 -12.91 -16.86 1.00
N ASP A 12 -12.03 -17.81 0.64
CA ASP A 12 -12.04 -18.43 -0.69
C ASP A 12 -13.38 -19.13 -1.02
N LYS A 13 -14.05 -19.72 -0.02
CA LYS A 13 -15.37 -20.35 -0.21
C LYS A 13 -16.41 -19.33 -0.65
N ARG A 14 -16.38 -18.12 -0.10
CA ARG A 14 -17.30 -17.04 -0.45
C ARG A 14 -17.22 -16.70 -1.93
N ILE A 15 -16.05 -16.74 -2.55
CA ILE A 15 -15.87 -16.52 -3.99
C ILE A 15 -16.66 -17.55 -4.78
N ALA A 16 -16.52 -18.82 -4.42
CA ALA A 16 -17.23 -19.92 -5.08
C ALA A 16 -18.74 -19.89 -4.84
N GLN A 17 -19.16 -19.56 -3.62
CA GLN A 17 -20.59 -19.38 -3.28
C GLN A 17 -21.22 -18.28 -4.14
N ALA A 18 -20.56 -17.12 -4.25
CA ALA A 18 -21.04 -16.02 -5.07
C ALA A 18 -21.23 -16.43 -6.54
N ALA A 19 -20.30 -17.24 -7.09
CA ALA A 19 -20.44 -17.75 -8.44
C ALA A 19 -21.60 -18.74 -8.59
N ARG A 20 -21.81 -19.61 -7.62
CA ARG A 20 -22.86 -20.65 -7.64
C ARG A 20 -24.28 -20.11 -7.60
N VAL A 21 -24.47 -18.93 -7.00
CA VAL A 21 -25.79 -18.26 -6.99
C VAL A 21 -26.37 -18.11 -8.40
N SER A 22 -25.53 -17.80 -9.39
CA SER A 22 -25.96 -17.63 -10.80
C SER A 22 -26.49 -18.92 -11.45
N THR A 23 -26.17 -20.07 -10.89
CA THR A 23 -26.63 -21.39 -11.39
C THR A 23 -27.71 -22.02 -10.51
N GLY A 24 -28.18 -21.31 -9.48
CA GLY A 24 -29.13 -21.82 -8.50
C GLY A 24 -28.62 -22.99 -7.66
N ASN A 25 -27.30 -23.19 -7.60
CA ASN A 25 -26.68 -24.31 -6.91
C ASN A 25 -25.94 -23.80 -5.66
N ASP A 26 -26.63 -23.85 -4.53
CA ASP A 26 -26.19 -23.29 -3.25
C ASP A 26 -25.54 -24.32 -2.32
N ASP A 27 -24.97 -25.42 -2.88
CA ASP A 27 -24.30 -26.43 -2.11
C ASP A 27 -22.96 -25.93 -1.60
N SER A 28 -22.93 -25.58 -0.29
CA SER A 28 -21.77 -25.01 0.42
C SER A 28 -20.64 -26.04 0.63
N ASP A 29 -20.90 -27.33 0.54
CA ASP A 29 -19.95 -28.40 0.88
C ASP A 29 -19.14 -28.90 -0.32
N ARG A 30 -19.43 -28.38 -1.51
CA ARG A 30 -18.67 -28.77 -2.71
C ARG A 30 -17.27 -28.12 -2.72
N PRO A 31 -16.25 -28.84 -3.21
CA PRO A 31 -14.91 -28.31 -3.40
C PRO A 31 -14.94 -26.97 -4.16
N TYR A 32 -14.16 -25.99 -3.71
CA TYR A 32 -14.19 -24.62 -4.24
C TYR A 32 -12.91 -24.22 -4.94
N GLU A 33 -11.79 -24.85 -4.65
CA GLU A 33 -10.44 -24.46 -5.09
C GLU A 33 -10.34 -24.38 -6.62
N GLY A 34 -10.77 -25.45 -7.30
CA GLY A 34 -10.77 -25.52 -8.76
C GLY A 34 -11.68 -24.47 -9.40
N LEU A 35 -12.81 -24.15 -8.74
CA LEU A 35 -13.72 -23.11 -9.23
C LEU A 35 -13.11 -21.73 -9.08
N VAL A 36 -12.48 -21.42 -7.94
CA VAL A 36 -11.82 -20.13 -7.68
C VAL A 36 -10.71 -19.89 -8.71
N ARG A 37 -9.84 -20.89 -8.96
CA ARG A 37 -8.78 -20.80 -9.99
C ARG A 37 -9.35 -20.52 -11.37
N ARG A 38 -10.40 -21.25 -11.76
CA ARG A 38 -11.06 -21.06 -13.05
C ARG A 38 -11.70 -19.68 -13.18
N LEU A 39 -12.41 -19.21 -12.16
CA LEU A 39 -13.02 -17.86 -12.16
C LEU A 39 -11.97 -16.77 -12.37
N TRP A 40 -10.82 -16.89 -11.73
CA TRP A 40 -9.72 -15.96 -11.92
C TRP A 40 -9.12 -16.05 -13.33
N SER A 41 -8.84 -17.28 -13.82
CA SER A 41 -8.32 -17.53 -15.17
C SER A 41 -9.23 -16.96 -16.24
N ASP A 42 -10.53 -17.21 -16.14
CA ASP A 42 -11.56 -16.78 -17.11
C ASP A 42 -11.96 -15.31 -16.93
N GLN A 43 -11.30 -14.57 -16.00
CA GLN A 43 -11.58 -13.17 -15.68
C GLN A 43 -13.01 -12.89 -15.13
N HIS A 44 -13.66 -13.90 -14.58
CA HIS A 44 -14.93 -13.75 -13.87
C HIS A 44 -14.70 -13.22 -12.45
N THR A 45 -14.11 -12.03 -12.35
CA THR A 45 -13.58 -11.47 -11.10
C THR A 45 -14.63 -10.78 -10.22
N SER A 46 -15.88 -10.62 -10.67
CA SER A 46 -16.95 -10.03 -9.86
C SER A 46 -17.23 -10.80 -8.56
N THR A 47 -17.02 -12.13 -8.57
CA THR A 47 -17.21 -12.99 -7.39
C THR A 47 -16.20 -12.68 -6.27
N PHE A 48 -15.02 -12.14 -6.59
CA PHE A 48 -14.00 -11.71 -5.64
C PHE A 48 -14.38 -10.42 -4.93
N GLU A 49 -15.34 -9.67 -5.44
CA GLU A 49 -15.80 -8.41 -4.86
C GLU A 49 -16.66 -8.60 -3.59
N HIS A 50 -17.10 -9.84 -3.31
CA HIS A 50 -17.83 -10.20 -2.09
C HIS A 50 -16.91 -10.49 -0.88
N ASN A 51 -15.63 -10.29 -1.03
CA ASN A 51 -14.62 -10.34 0.04
C ASN A 51 -14.02 -8.97 0.23
N THR A 52 -13.76 -8.60 1.48
CA THR A 52 -13.26 -7.25 1.82
C THR A 52 -12.11 -7.37 2.80
N LEU A 53 -11.11 -6.51 2.66
CA LEU A 53 -9.98 -6.37 3.57
C LEU A 53 -9.82 -4.92 3.98
N THR A 54 -9.60 -4.72 5.27
CA THR A 54 -9.17 -3.46 5.86
C THR A 54 -7.77 -3.63 6.45
N VAL A 55 -6.87 -2.75 6.07
CA VAL A 55 -5.54 -2.63 6.69
C VAL A 55 -5.34 -1.24 7.27
N MET A 56 -4.45 -1.14 8.25
CA MET A 56 -3.88 0.12 8.71
C MET A 56 -2.47 0.24 8.12
N ALA A 57 -2.19 1.35 7.44
CA ALA A 57 -0.89 1.64 6.87
C ALA A 57 -0.24 2.81 7.62
N GLU A 58 1.02 2.64 8.04
CA GLU A 58 1.91 3.68 8.55
C GLU A 58 3.06 3.87 7.58
N VAL A 59 2.97 4.91 6.77
CA VAL A 59 3.88 5.18 5.66
C VAL A 59 4.15 6.68 5.53
N PRO A 60 5.23 7.10 4.87
CA PRO A 60 5.43 8.51 4.55
C PRO A 60 4.29 9.08 3.68
N ILE A 61 3.99 10.36 3.81
CA ILE A 61 2.93 11.04 3.04
C ILE A 61 3.12 10.85 1.52
N PHE A 62 4.36 10.88 1.01
CA PHE A 62 4.58 10.67 -0.43
C PHE A 62 4.19 9.25 -0.88
N VAL A 63 4.33 8.23 -0.01
CA VAL A 63 3.86 6.85 -0.27
C VAL A 63 2.33 6.77 -0.19
N ALA A 64 1.73 7.42 0.83
CA ALA A 64 0.27 7.51 0.96
C ALA A 64 -0.37 8.13 -0.28
N ARG A 65 0.23 9.16 -0.88
CA ARG A 65 -0.25 9.77 -2.13
C ARG A 65 -0.26 8.80 -3.31
N GLU A 66 0.76 7.93 -3.42
CA GLU A 66 0.79 6.86 -4.41
C GLU A 66 -0.26 5.77 -4.12
N TRP A 67 -0.48 5.44 -2.86
CA TRP A 67 -1.50 4.48 -2.44
C TRP A 67 -2.91 4.98 -2.80
N MET A 68 -3.22 6.23 -2.47
CA MET A 68 -4.53 6.86 -2.71
C MET A 68 -4.86 7.10 -4.19
N ARG A 69 -3.94 6.79 -5.12
CA ARG A 69 -4.26 6.65 -6.55
C ARG A 69 -5.22 5.48 -6.81
N SER A 70 -5.34 4.53 -5.90
CA SER A 70 -6.31 3.43 -5.94
C SER A 70 -7.68 3.94 -5.48
N ARG A 71 -8.43 4.55 -6.38
CA ARG A 71 -9.68 5.31 -6.11
C ARG A 71 -10.88 4.43 -5.72
N THR A 72 -10.76 3.11 -5.85
CA THR A 72 -11.80 2.14 -5.46
C THR A 72 -11.72 1.74 -3.99
N PHE A 73 -10.82 2.35 -3.24
CA PHE A 73 -10.65 2.14 -1.81
C PHE A 73 -11.37 3.22 -1.00
N ALA A 74 -11.81 2.86 0.20
CA ALA A 74 -12.17 3.81 1.25
C ALA A 74 -10.95 4.09 2.12
N TYR A 75 -10.73 5.37 2.45
CA TYR A 75 -9.61 5.83 3.27
C TYR A 75 -10.08 6.68 4.43
N ASN A 76 -9.41 6.54 5.56
CA ASN A 76 -9.51 7.48 6.68
C ASN A 76 -8.13 7.68 7.28
N GLU A 77 -7.62 8.90 7.21
CA GLU A 77 -6.25 9.26 7.57
C GLU A 77 -6.22 10.13 8.82
N ILE A 78 -5.18 9.98 9.63
CA ILE A 78 -4.90 10.90 10.74
C ILE A 78 -4.86 12.34 10.22
N SER A 79 -5.50 13.24 10.96
CA SER A 79 -5.56 14.63 10.55
C SER A 79 -4.69 15.53 11.41
N ALA A 80 -3.65 16.08 10.81
CA ALA A 80 -2.82 17.13 11.42
C ALA A 80 -3.55 18.46 11.65
N ARG A 81 -4.85 18.55 11.35
CA ARG A 81 -5.71 19.66 11.79
C ARG A 81 -6.18 19.49 13.22
N TYR A 82 -6.39 18.24 13.64
CA TYR A 82 -6.98 17.90 14.94
C TYR A 82 -5.96 17.34 15.92
N THR A 83 -4.89 16.74 15.41
CA THR A 83 -3.86 16.07 16.22
C THR A 83 -2.49 16.68 15.90
N GLU A 84 -1.66 16.86 16.91
CA GLU A 84 -0.24 17.17 16.72
C GLU A 84 0.45 15.94 16.13
N MET A 85 1.33 16.18 15.15
CA MET A 85 2.06 15.11 14.49
C MET A 85 3.25 14.66 15.34
N GLU A 86 3.74 13.47 15.09
CA GLU A 86 4.96 12.93 15.70
C GLU A 86 6.16 13.12 14.76
N PRO A 87 7.39 13.32 15.31
CA PRO A 87 8.60 13.58 14.50
C PRO A 87 9.16 12.32 13.84
N VAL A 88 8.32 11.58 13.13
CA VAL A 88 8.72 10.36 12.40
C VAL A 88 8.83 10.68 10.92
N PHE A 89 10.06 10.66 10.41
CA PHE A 89 10.36 11.00 9.02
C PHE A 89 11.02 9.84 8.29
N TYR A 90 10.72 9.69 7.02
CA TYR A 90 11.41 8.77 6.15
C TYR A 90 12.80 9.32 5.79
N ILE A 91 13.81 8.53 6.09
CA ILE A 91 15.19 8.74 5.65
C ILE A 91 15.58 7.53 4.79
N PRO A 92 16.06 7.71 3.56
CA PRO A 92 16.49 6.60 2.71
C PRO A 92 17.57 5.75 3.39
N SER A 93 17.39 4.43 3.38
CA SER A 93 18.37 3.46 3.87
C SER A 93 19.49 3.23 2.84
N GLU A 94 20.57 2.57 3.25
CA GLU A 94 21.74 2.29 2.38
C GLU A 94 21.39 1.36 1.20
N ASP A 95 20.44 0.48 1.38
CA ASP A 95 19.97 -0.47 0.36
C ASP A 95 18.98 0.16 -0.64
N ARG A 96 18.54 1.41 -0.38
CA ARG A 96 17.69 2.15 -1.30
C ARG A 96 18.45 2.56 -2.55
N PRO A 97 18.11 2.07 -3.78
CA PRO A 97 18.73 2.52 -5.01
C PRO A 97 18.50 4.03 -5.22
N LEU A 98 19.58 4.82 -5.26
CA LEU A 98 19.52 6.28 -5.27
C LEU A 98 19.61 6.90 -6.67
N VAL A 99 20.29 6.21 -7.59
CA VAL A 99 20.63 6.77 -8.91
C VAL A 99 19.60 6.28 -9.93
N GLN A 100 19.08 7.21 -10.70
CA GLN A 100 18.20 6.90 -11.82
C GLN A 100 18.97 6.98 -13.14
N THR A 101 18.95 5.90 -13.91
CA THR A 101 19.54 5.78 -15.25
C THR A 101 18.49 5.40 -16.28
N GLY A 102 18.81 5.45 -17.57
CA GLY A 102 17.90 5.10 -18.65
C GLY A 102 17.12 6.29 -19.21
N LYS A 103 16.03 5.99 -19.91
CA LYS A 103 15.17 6.97 -20.62
C LYS A 103 13.76 6.94 -20.04
N ALA A 104 12.96 7.94 -20.40
CA ALA A 104 11.53 7.94 -20.07
C ALA A 104 10.88 6.62 -20.50
N MET A 105 10.09 6.00 -19.63
CA MET A 105 9.45 4.69 -19.77
C MET A 105 10.37 3.46 -19.62
N ASP A 106 11.71 3.64 -19.47
CA ASP A 106 12.69 2.56 -19.22
C ASP A 106 13.71 3.05 -18.19
N TYR A 107 13.23 3.55 -17.07
CA TYR A 107 14.11 3.95 -15.97
C TYR A 107 14.60 2.75 -15.17
N ARG A 108 15.91 2.72 -14.92
CA ARG A 108 16.55 1.81 -13.97
C ARG A 108 16.96 2.58 -12.73
N ARG A 109 16.98 1.89 -11.62
CA ARG A 109 17.43 2.46 -10.35
C ARG A 109 18.61 1.64 -9.86
N GLU A 110 19.72 2.31 -9.60
CA GLU A 110 21.01 1.72 -9.22
C GLU A 110 21.44 2.24 -7.85
N ALA A 111 22.27 1.48 -7.17
CA ALA A 111 22.88 1.93 -5.93
C ALA A 111 23.69 3.20 -6.17
N GLY A 112 23.63 4.14 -5.24
CA GLY A 112 24.51 5.29 -5.24
C GLY A 112 25.91 4.94 -4.67
N ASP A 113 26.89 5.81 -4.91
CA ASP A 113 28.14 5.75 -4.17
C ASP A 113 27.97 6.26 -2.73
N SER A 114 28.98 6.03 -1.87
CA SER A 114 28.95 6.46 -0.46
C SER A 114 28.81 7.98 -0.30
N GLY A 115 29.34 8.77 -1.24
CA GLY A 115 29.20 10.22 -1.22
C GLY A 115 27.77 10.67 -1.54
N GLN A 116 27.13 10.01 -2.50
CA GLN A 116 25.73 10.25 -2.84
C GLN A 116 24.81 9.86 -1.68
N PHE A 117 25.06 8.69 -1.07
CA PHE A 117 24.29 8.26 0.10
C PHE A 117 24.44 9.26 1.27
N ASN A 118 25.69 9.60 1.65
CA ASN A 118 25.93 10.51 2.76
C ASN A 118 25.27 11.88 2.55
N ARG A 119 25.33 12.45 1.33
CA ARG A 119 24.67 13.71 1.02
C ARG A 119 23.14 13.60 1.10
N THR A 120 22.58 12.53 0.55
CA THR A 120 21.13 12.28 0.58
C THR A 120 20.65 12.12 2.02
N HIS A 121 21.31 11.27 2.78
CA HIS A 121 21.00 11.02 4.19
C HIS A 121 21.06 12.33 5.02
N ALA A 122 22.17 13.07 4.92
CA ALA A 122 22.36 14.32 5.64
C ALA A 122 21.28 15.37 5.25
N ALA A 123 20.97 15.50 3.97
CA ALA A 123 19.95 16.43 3.50
C ALA A 123 18.55 16.10 4.07
N HIS A 124 18.18 14.80 4.08
CA HIS A 124 16.91 14.37 4.67
C HIS A 124 16.85 14.61 6.17
N CYS A 125 17.93 14.30 6.92
CA CYS A 125 17.98 14.52 8.36
C CYS A 125 17.90 16.00 8.70
N LEU A 126 18.70 16.85 8.06
CA LEU A 126 18.71 18.29 8.32
C LEU A 126 17.37 18.95 8.00
N GLN A 127 16.77 18.58 6.86
CA GLN A 127 15.48 19.11 6.45
C GLN A 127 14.35 18.65 7.41
N ALA A 128 14.36 17.40 7.86
CA ALA A 128 13.39 16.88 8.81
C ALA A 128 13.49 17.60 10.16
N SER A 129 14.71 17.76 10.70
CA SER A 129 14.95 18.49 11.95
C SER A 129 14.47 19.93 11.85
N ALA A 130 14.91 20.67 10.85
CA ALA A 130 14.53 22.08 10.70
C ALA A 130 13.01 22.27 10.53
N ALA A 131 12.36 21.41 9.74
CA ALA A 131 10.91 21.48 9.58
C ALA A 131 10.17 21.17 10.88
N TRP A 132 10.68 20.22 11.67
CA TRP A 132 10.10 19.89 12.96
C TRP A 132 10.24 21.03 13.98
N ASP A 133 11.42 21.65 14.06
CA ASP A 133 11.66 22.78 14.95
C ASP A 133 10.70 23.95 14.63
N TRP A 134 10.51 24.26 13.33
CA TRP A 134 9.54 25.28 12.92
C TRP A 134 8.10 24.90 13.26
N TYR A 135 7.71 23.65 13.05
CA TYR A 135 6.38 23.15 13.38
C TYR A 135 6.10 23.32 14.89
N GLN A 136 7.04 22.88 15.74
CA GLN A 136 6.92 23.00 17.20
C GLN A 136 6.83 24.45 17.65
N SER A 137 7.72 25.32 17.16
CA SER A 137 7.69 26.74 17.48
C SER A 137 6.33 27.37 17.14
N MET A 138 5.78 27.07 15.97
CA MET A 138 4.46 27.57 15.57
C MET A 138 3.34 27.07 16.50
N ILE A 139 3.40 25.80 16.92
CA ILE A 139 2.41 25.25 17.86
C ILE A 139 2.52 25.93 19.22
N GLU A 140 3.73 26.15 19.75
CA GLU A 140 3.98 26.83 21.00
C GLU A 140 3.52 28.29 20.96
N GLU A 141 3.64 28.98 19.83
CA GLU A 141 3.13 30.34 19.60
C GLU A 141 1.61 30.39 19.40
N GLY A 142 0.91 29.23 19.44
CA GLY A 142 -0.55 29.18 19.29
C GLY A 142 -1.04 29.28 17.85
N ILE A 143 -0.16 29.13 16.86
CA ILE A 143 -0.55 29.06 15.44
C ILE A 143 -1.43 27.84 15.19
N ALA A 144 -2.51 28.00 14.45
CA ALA A 144 -3.44 26.93 14.15
C ALA A 144 -2.71 25.73 13.49
N ARG A 145 -2.99 24.50 13.98
CA ARG A 145 -2.37 23.27 13.48
C ARG A 145 -2.45 23.13 11.95
N GLU A 146 -3.57 23.54 11.35
CA GLU A 146 -3.77 23.50 9.91
C GLU A 146 -2.82 24.41 9.11
N VAL A 147 -2.26 25.43 9.77
CA VAL A 147 -1.23 26.32 9.21
C VAL A 147 0.16 25.77 9.52
N ALA A 148 0.43 25.48 10.80
CA ALA A 148 1.73 25.00 11.26
C ALA A 148 2.20 23.74 10.50
N ARG A 149 1.32 22.76 10.24
CA ARG A 149 1.64 21.52 9.52
C ARG A 149 2.19 21.74 8.11
N ASN A 150 1.99 22.91 7.51
CA ASN A 150 2.38 23.15 6.11
C ASN A 150 3.90 23.24 5.92
N VAL A 151 4.68 23.39 6.98
CA VAL A 151 6.15 23.34 6.91
C VAL A 151 6.70 21.90 6.94
N LEU A 152 5.86 20.93 7.34
CA LEU A 152 6.28 19.53 7.42
C LEU A 152 6.43 18.91 6.02
N PRO A 153 7.54 18.19 5.76
CA PRO A 153 7.80 17.61 4.46
C PRO A 153 6.94 16.37 4.20
N VAL A 154 6.80 16.00 2.95
CA VAL A 154 6.10 14.78 2.53
C VAL A 154 6.78 13.48 2.99
N SER A 155 8.00 13.55 3.52
CA SER A 155 8.69 12.44 4.18
C SER A 155 8.17 12.17 5.59
N LEU A 156 7.35 13.06 6.18
CA LEU A 156 6.67 12.80 7.43
C LEU A 156 5.78 11.57 7.29
N TYR A 157 5.78 10.70 8.31
CA TYR A 157 4.88 9.55 8.33
C TYR A 157 3.44 9.98 8.61
N THR A 158 2.53 9.32 7.96
CA THR A 158 1.10 9.38 8.21
C THR A 158 0.56 7.99 8.51
N ARG A 159 -0.66 7.91 9.02
CA ARG A 159 -1.35 6.66 9.32
C ARG A 159 -2.78 6.73 8.82
N PHE A 160 -3.20 5.69 8.12
CA PHE A 160 -4.57 5.63 7.59
C PHE A 160 -5.10 4.20 7.52
N TYR A 161 -6.41 4.07 7.58
CA TYR A 161 -7.11 2.87 7.18
C TYR A 161 -7.32 2.87 5.67
N ALA A 162 -7.17 1.69 5.07
CA ALA A 162 -7.49 1.44 3.67
C ALA A 162 -8.39 0.19 3.60
N THR A 163 -9.58 0.34 3.04
CA THR A 163 -10.55 -0.74 2.88
C THR A 163 -10.94 -0.89 1.43
N ALA A 164 -10.91 -2.11 0.92
CA ALA A 164 -11.39 -2.43 -0.43
C ALA A 164 -11.82 -3.90 -0.52
N ASN A 165 -12.52 -4.25 -1.60
CA ASN A 165 -12.78 -5.63 -1.92
C ASN A 165 -11.51 -6.35 -2.44
N LEU A 166 -11.50 -7.69 -2.39
CA LEU A 166 -10.34 -8.50 -2.74
C LEU A 166 -9.87 -8.26 -4.19
N ARG A 167 -10.78 -8.11 -5.15
CA ARG A 167 -10.42 -7.80 -6.55
C ARG A 167 -9.57 -6.53 -6.65
N ASN A 168 -9.95 -5.48 -5.93
CA ASN A 168 -9.24 -4.22 -5.91
C ASN A 168 -7.89 -4.33 -5.21
N TRP A 169 -7.80 -5.14 -4.14
CA TRP A 169 -6.51 -5.44 -3.50
C TRP A 169 -5.55 -6.20 -4.43
N LEU A 170 -6.01 -7.20 -5.17
CA LEU A 170 -5.19 -7.91 -6.16
C LEU A 170 -4.73 -6.94 -7.28
N HIS A 171 -5.59 -6.01 -7.69
CA HIS A 171 -5.19 -4.96 -8.64
C HIS A 171 -4.16 -3.99 -8.04
N PHE A 172 -4.31 -3.58 -6.78
CA PHE A 172 -3.32 -2.78 -6.07
C PHE A 172 -1.97 -3.49 -6.02
N ILE A 173 -1.94 -4.76 -5.63
CA ILE A 173 -0.72 -5.58 -5.58
C ILE A 173 -0.05 -5.62 -6.96
N LYS A 174 -0.82 -5.88 -8.02
CA LYS A 174 -0.30 -5.89 -9.40
C LYS A 174 0.46 -4.62 -9.76
N LEU A 175 -0.08 -3.46 -9.37
CA LEU A 175 0.50 -2.16 -9.72
C LEU A 175 1.61 -1.72 -8.76
N ARG A 176 1.53 -2.09 -7.47
CA ARG A 176 2.40 -1.53 -6.44
C ARG A 176 3.52 -2.47 -6.00
N ALA A 177 3.38 -3.77 -6.23
CA ALA A 177 4.47 -4.73 -6.08
C ALA A 177 5.36 -4.84 -7.35
N ASP A 178 4.95 -4.22 -8.46
CA ASP A 178 5.69 -4.22 -9.72
C ASP A 178 7.09 -3.59 -9.54
N PRO A 179 8.15 -4.18 -10.13
CA PRO A 179 9.53 -3.66 -10.03
C PRO A 179 9.69 -2.21 -10.49
N THR A 180 8.84 -1.71 -11.37
CA THR A 180 8.86 -0.33 -11.86
C THR A 180 8.19 0.67 -10.92
N ALA A 181 7.41 0.20 -9.96
CA ALA A 181 6.77 1.05 -8.95
C ALA A 181 7.80 1.72 -8.03
N LEU A 182 7.37 2.77 -7.32
CA LEU A 182 8.18 3.43 -6.31
C LEU A 182 8.68 2.41 -5.27
N TRP A 183 9.97 2.45 -4.92
CA TRP A 183 10.59 1.49 -4.01
C TRP A 183 9.80 1.33 -2.71
N GLU A 184 9.45 2.43 -2.08
CA GLU A 184 8.82 2.47 -0.77
C GLU A 184 7.40 1.89 -0.80
N ILE A 185 6.64 2.13 -1.85
CA ILE A 185 5.30 1.52 -1.94
C ILE A 185 5.38 0.02 -2.23
N ARG A 186 6.45 -0.46 -2.88
CA ARG A 186 6.66 -1.91 -3.06
C ARG A 186 6.88 -2.61 -1.73
N GLU A 187 7.63 -2.01 -0.82
CA GLU A 187 7.87 -2.57 0.52
C GLU A 187 6.56 -2.63 1.35
N ALA A 188 5.70 -1.64 1.20
CA ALA A 188 4.36 -1.69 1.79
C ALA A 188 3.46 -2.72 1.10
N ALA A 189 3.50 -2.81 -0.23
CA ALA A 189 2.71 -3.76 -1.00
C ALA A 189 3.08 -5.23 -0.71
N LYS A 190 4.35 -5.54 -0.42
CA LYS A 190 4.78 -6.89 0.02
C LYS A 190 4.06 -7.33 1.30
N GLN A 191 3.90 -6.42 2.26
CA GLN A 191 3.18 -6.73 3.50
C GLN A 191 1.68 -6.98 3.24
N VAL A 192 1.09 -6.27 2.25
CA VAL A 192 -0.28 -6.56 1.80
C VAL A 192 -0.36 -7.93 1.14
N VAL A 193 0.65 -8.32 0.34
CA VAL A 193 0.74 -9.67 -0.25
C VAL A 193 0.67 -10.74 0.82
N ASP A 194 1.47 -10.60 1.90
CA ASP A 194 1.50 -11.58 2.99
C ASP A 194 0.11 -11.72 3.65
N ILE A 195 -0.59 -10.59 3.88
CA ILE A 195 -1.94 -10.59 4.46
C ILE A 195 -2.94 -11.27 3.50
N VAL A 196 -2.91 -10.95 2.20
CA VAL A 196 -3.83 -11.51 1.21
C VAL A 196 -3.59 -13.00 1.02
N ALA A 197 -2.33 -13.43 0.96
CA ALA A 197 -1.95 -14.83 0.82
C ALA A 197 -2.40 -15.68 2.03
N ASP A 198 -2.32 -15.13 3.24
CA ASP A 198 -2.81 -15.79 4.46
C ASP A 198 -4.35 -15.90 4.48
N ARG A 199 -5.05 -14.85 4.10
CA ARG A 199 -6.52 -14.77 4.21
C ARG A 199 -7.27 -15.45 3.07
N TRP A 200 -6.71 -15.46 1.87
CA TRP A 200 -7.30 -16.03 0.64
C TRP A 200 -6.26 -16.83 -0.14
N PRO A 201 -5.76 -17.96 0.41
CA PRO A 201 -4.65 -18.69 -0.18
C PRO A 201 -4.96 -19.19 -1.59
N THR A 202 -6.16 -19.73 -1.84
CA THR A 202 -6.54 -20.22 -3.18
C THR A 202 -6.66 -19.11 -4.22
N ALA A 203 -7.24 -17.96 -3.82
CA ALA A 203 -7.34 -16.80 -4.71
C ALA A 203 -5.97 -16.20 -5.01
N TRP A 204 -5.08 -16.17 -4.00
CA TRP A 204 -3.71 -15.72 -4.16
C TRP A 204 -2.91 -16.62 -5.11
N GLU A 205 -2.96 -17.93 -4.94
CA GLU A 205 -2.31 -18.89 -5.86
C GLU A 205 -2.82 -18.73 -7.30
N ALA A 206 -4.15 -18.62 -7.49
CA ALA A 206 -4.74 -18.41 -8.80
C ALA A 206 -4.28 -17.09 -9.46
N TYR A 207 -4.13 -16.03 -8.66
CA TYR A 207 -3.58 -14.75 -9.12
C TYR A 207 -2.12 -14.89 -9.56
N PHE A 208 -1.29 -15.56 -8.74
CA PHE A 208 0.15 -15.70 -8.96
C PHE A 208 0.46 -16.58 -10.18
N GLU A 209 -0.18 -17.75 -10.32
CA GLU A 209 -0.04 -18.64 -11.47
C GLU A 209 -0.32 -17.93 -12.80
N LYS A 210 -1.29 -17.01 -12.82
CA LYS A 210 -1.60 -16.22 -14.02
C LYS A 210 -0.59 -15.10 -14.26
N ALA A 211 -0.04 -14.51 -13.20
CA ALA A 211 0.96 -13.44 -13.32
C ALA A 211 2.29 -13.95 -13.90
N GLU A 212 2.67 -15.21 -13.62
CA GLU A 212 3.86 -15.85 -14.21
C GLU A 212 3.71 -16.25 -15.68
N GLN A 213 2.49 -16.30 -16.20
CA GLN A 213 2.19 -16.68 -17.59
C GLN A 213 2.15 -15.48 -18.56
N LEU A 214 2.23 -14.24 -18.05
CA LEU A 214 2.19 -12.99 -18.80
C LEU A 214 3.55 -12.30 -18.83
#